data_50be7124a5961e0c1ac7d66d49699fd4
#
_entry.id   50be7124a5961e0c1ac7d66d49699fd4
#
_cell.length_a   1.000
_cell.length_b   1.000
_cell.length_c   1.000
_cell.angle_alpha   90.00
_cell.angle_beta   90.00
_cell.angle_gamma   90.00
#
_symmetry.space_group_name_H-M   'P 1'
#
loop_
_entity.id
_entity.type
_entity.pdbx_description
1 polymer ?
#
loop_
_entity_poly.entity_id
_entity_poly.type
_entity_poly.pdbx_seq_one_letter_code
_entity_poly.pdbx_strand_id
1 'polypeptide(L)'
;MSINSVWGDAGWVDLALVGMIFVSVLVGLWRGLVFEVLAVLGWIAAYFAAQWLAPELAPQLPIGAAGSALNHAAAFAVVFVLALLVWGIVARLMRMLVRAVPLVSTADRLMGAAFGLVRALVLLLAISTLVGLTPLIKSQAWQQSRLAVWSNGLLQGMKHVLPADFYRHFPA
;
A
#
# COMPACT_ATOMS: atom_id res chain seq x y z
N MET A 1 35.88 -8.29 4.12
CA MET A 1 34.80 -7.81 3.25
C MET A 1 34.29 -6.52 3.87
N SER A 2 34.71 -5.35 3.36
CA SER A 2 34.42 -4.06 4.00
C SER A 2 32.99 -3.65 3.67
N ILE A 3 32.25 -3.19 4.67
CA ILE A 3 30.86 -2.67 4.57
C ILE A 3 30.76 -1.56 3.50
N ASN A 4 31.85 -0.82 3.26
CA ASN A 4 31.94 0.23 2.26
C ASN A 4 31.80 -0.26 0.80
N SER A 5 32.04 -1.56 0.50
CA SER A 5 31.88 -2.09 -0.85
C SER A 5 30.43 -2.45 -1.22
N VAL A 6 29.54 -2.51 -0.23
CA VAL A 6 28.11 -2.83 -0.46
C VAL A 6 27.29 -1.59 -0.79
N TRP A 7 27.71 -0.42 -0.25
CA TRP A 7 26.96 0.84 -0.34
C TRP A 7 27.62 1.90 -1.24
N GLY A 8 28.88 1.68 -1.66
CA GLY A 8 29.65 2.66 -2.44
C GLY A 8 29.05 3.00 -3.81
N ASP A 9 28.23 2.12 -4.37
CA ASP A 9 27.59 2.27 -5.68
C ASP A 9 26.06 2.36 -5.59
N ALA A 10 25.49 2.40 -4.37
CA ALA A 10 24.05 2.50 -4.19
C ALA A 10 23.59 3.90 -4.58
N GLY A 11 22.86 4.01 -5.70
CA GLY A 11 22.23 5.25 -6.11
C GLY A 11 21.16 5.70 -5.11
N TRP A 12 20.78 6.99 -5.17
CA TRP A 12 19.70 7.54 -4.33
C TRP A 12 18.38 6.75 -4.45
N VAL A 13 18.13 6.11 -5.59
CA VAL A 13 16.96 5.23 -5.82
C VAL A 13 17.00 4.02 -4.90
N ASP A 14 18.16 3.34 -4.78
CA ASP A 14 18.30 2.20 -3.86
C ASP A 14 18.08 2.63 -2.42
N LEU A 15 18.65 3.78 -2.02
CA LEU A 15 18.43 4.31 -0.67
C LEU A 15 16.96 4.63 -0.39
N ALA A 16 16.25 5.20 -1.36
CA ALA A 16 14.82 5.48 -1.23
C ALA A 16 13.99 4.19 -1.11
N LEU A 17 14.27 3.18 -1.95
CA LEU A 17 13.56 1.90 -1.93
C LEU A 17 13.86 1.10 -0.66
N VAL A 18 15.12 1.05 -0.22
CA VAL A 18 15.50 0.42 1.08
C VAL A 18 14.84 1.16 2.23
N GLY A 19 14.86 2.49 2.22
CA GLY A 19 14.20 3.31 3.23
C GLY A 19 12.69 3.03 3.29
N MET A 20 12.03 2.91 2.15
CA MET A 20 10.62 2.53 2.06
C MET A 20 10.35 1.14 2.68
N ILE A 21 11.18 0.14 2.33
CA ILE A 21 11.07 -1.22 2.91
C ILE A 21 11.25 -1.15 4.43
N PHE A 22 12.30 -0.48 4.88
CA PHE A 22 12.63 -0.34 6.29
C PHE A 22 11.49 0.33 7.08
N VAL A 23 10.98 1.46 6.60
CA VAL A 23 9.84 2.15 7.21
C VAL A 23 8.60 1.26 7.24
N SER A 24 8.32 0.51 6.16
CA SER A 24 7.17 -0.40 6.09
C SER A 24 7.25 -1.50 7.14
N VAL A 25 8.44 -2.12 7.32
CA VAL A 25 8.67 -3.15 8.33
C VAL A 25 8.57 -2.56 9.75
N LEU A 26 9.17 -1.40 10.00
CA LEU A 26 9.10 -0.73 11.31
C LEU A 26 7.65 -0.37 11.68
N VAL A 27 6.88 0.15 10.73
CA VAL A 27 5.46 0.48 10.96
C VAL A 27 4.68 -0.80 11.28
N GLY A 28 4.91 -1.90 10.54
CA GLY A 28 4.30 -3.20 10.81
C GLY A 28 4.66 -3.74 12.19
N LEU A 29 5.93 -3.68 12.58
CA LEU A 29 6.42 -4.07 13.90
C LEU A 29 5.78 -3.24 15.04
N TRP A 30 5.62 -1.94 14.81
CA TRP A 30 5.05 -1.05 15.81
C TRP A 30 3.54 -1.18 15.94
N ARG A 31 2.85 -1.35 14.82
CA ARG A 31 1.40 -1.48 14.77
C ARG A 31 0.91 -2.86 15.16
N GLY A 32 1.61 -3.91 14.72
CA GLY A 32 1.22 -5.31 14.84
C GLY A 32 0.32 -5.77 13.69
N LEU A 33 0.24 -7.09 13.50
CA LEU A 33 -0.53 -7.72 12.43
C LEU A 33 -2.03 -7.43 12.55
N VAL A 34 -2.59 -7.55 13.75
CA VAL A 34 -4.03 -7.32 13.98
C VAL A 34 -4.43 -5.94 13.50
N PHE A 35 -3.62 -4.92 13.79
CA PHE A 35 -3.94 -3.56 13.35
C PHE A 35 -3.77 -3.38 11.84
N GLU A 36 -2.78 -4.03 11.22
CA GLU A 36 -2.60 -3.98 9.76
C GLU A 36 -3.76 -4.66 9.02
N VAL A 37 -4.22 -5.83 9.51
CA VAL A 37 -5.39 -6.53 8.97
C VAL A 37 -6.66 -5.69 9.16
N LEU A 38 -6.87 -5.13 10.35
CA LEU A 38 -8.00 -4.24 10.62
C LEU A 38 -7.98 -2.99 9.73
N ALA A 39 -6.80 -2.45 9.42
CA ALA A 39 -6.69 -1.33 8.49
C ALA A 39 -7.15 -1.71 7.09
N VAL A 40 -6.73 -2.86 6.56
CA VAL A 40 -7.17 -3.36 5.25
C VAL A 40 -8.68 -3.61 5.26
N LEU A 41 -9.21 -4.29 6.27
CA LEU A 41 -10.65 -4.52 6.43
C LEU A 41 -11.43 -3.21 6.52
N GLY A 42 -10.85 -2.19 7.16
CA GLY A 42 -11.43 -0.85 7.24
C GLY A 42 -11.60 -0.17 5.89
N TRP A 43 -10.61 -0.29 5.02
CA TRP A 43 -10.70 0.22 3.66
C TRP A 43 -11.79 -0.48 2.85
N ILE A 44 -11.87 -1.81 2.97
CA ILE A 44 -12.89 -2.62 2.30
C ILE A 44 -14.29 -2.24 2.83
N ALA A 45 -14.45 -2.20 4.16
CA ALA A 45 -15.72 -1.85 4.79
C ALA A 45 -16.16 -0.42 4.42
N ALA A 46 -15.24 0.54 4.42
CA ALA A 46 -15.52 1.93 4.04
C ALA A 46 -15.92 2.05 2.57
N TYR A 47 -15.29 1.27 1.68
CA TYR A 47 -15.66 1.24 0.27
C TYR A 47 -17.09 0.75 0.08
N PHE A 48 -17.47 -0.35 0.70
CA PHE A 48 -18.83 -0.88 0.60
C PHE A 48 -19.87 0.06 1.26
N ALA A 49 -19.53 0.63 2.42
CA ALA A 49 -20.38 1.63 3.06
C ALA A 49 -20.60 2.84 2.14
N ALA A 50 -19.54 3.33 1.49
CA ALA A 50 -19.64 4.43 0.56
C ALA A 50 -20.48 4.07 -0.68
N GLN A 51 -20.33 2.86 -1.22
CA GLN A 51 -21.14 2.38 -2.35
C GLN A 51 -22.65 2.36 -2.04
N TRP A 52 -23.01 1.98 -0.81
CA TRP A 52 -24.43 1.87 -0.43
C TRP A 52 -25.04 3.20 0.01
N LEU A 53 -24.29 4.01 0.77
CA LEU A 53 -24.83 5.23 1.40
C LEU A 53 -24.59 6.49 0.56
N ALA A 54 -23.62 6.52 -0.35
CA ALA A 54 -23.36 7.70 -1.17
C ALA A 54 -24.56 8.11 -2.05
N PRO A 55 -25.32 7.18 -2.69
CA PRO A 55 -26.48 7.55 -3.47
C PRO A 55 -27.58 8.25 -2.66
N GLU A 56 -27.74 7.87 -1.38
CA GLU A 56 -28.72 8.50 -0.48
C GLU A 56 -28.26 9.87 0.02
N LEU A 57 -26.94 10.05 0.17
CA LEU A 57 -26.35 11.31 0.63
C LEU A 57 -26.20 12.33 -0.51
N ALA A 58 -25.96 11.88 -1.73
CA ALA A 58 -25.68 12.75 -2.87
C ALA A 58 -26.71 13.87 -3.10
N PRO A 59 -28.05 13.63 -3.02
CA PRO A 59 -29.05 14.69 -3.20
C PRO A 59 -29.01 15.77 -2.11
N GLN A 60 -28.41 15.47 -0.94
CA GLN A 60 -28.36 16.36 0.21
C GLN A 60 -27.11 17.24 0.21
N LEU A 61 -26.14 16.95 -0.64
CA LEU A 61 -24.88 17.70 -0.69
C LEU A 61 -24.98 18.89 -1.65
N PRO A 62 -24.63 20.10 -1.22
CA PRO A 62 -24.62 21.29 -2.06
C PRO A 62 -23.34 21.36 -2.94
N ILE A 63 -22.96 20.25 -3.55
CA ILE A 63 -21.72 20.12 -4.36
C ILE A 63 -22.08 19.63 -5.75
N GLY A 64 -21.93 20.49 -6.76
CA GLY A 64 -22.31 20.19 -8.14
C GLY A 64 -23.82 20.14 -8.36
N ALA A 65 -24.23 19.87 -9.60
CA ALA A 65 -25.65 19.63 -9.89
C ALA A 65 -26.10 18.28 -9.33
N ALA A 66 -27.30 18.20 -8.79
CA ALA A 66 -27.88 16.95 -8.28
C ALA A 66 -27.81 15.86 -9.37
N GLY A 67 -27.28 14.69 -9.01
CA GLY A 67 -27.09 13.56 -9.92
C GLY A 67 -25.86 13.65 -10.85
N SER A 68 -25.04 14.72 -10.75
CA SER A 68 -23.79 14.80 -11.49
C SER A 68 -22.72 13.84 -10.96
N ALA A 69 -21.76 13.48 -11.80
CA ALA A 69 -20.62 12.66 -11.39
C ALA A 69 -19.83 13.29 -10.23
N LEU A 70 -19.71 14.62 -10.21
CA LEU A 70 -19.06 15.36 -9.12
C LEU A 70 -19.84 15.23 -7.81
N ASN A 71 -21.16 15.34 -7.84
CA ASN A 71 -22.02 15.19 -6.66
C ASN A 71 -21.93 13.79 -6.06
N HIS A 72 -21.98 12.75 -6.92
CA HIS A 72 -21.80 11.36 -6.47
C HIS A 72 -20.39 11.10 -5.93
N ALA A 73 -19.35 11.61 -6.60
CA ALA A 73 -17.97 11.46 -6.11
C ALA A 73 -17.76 12.16 -4.77
N ALA A 74 -18.34 13.34 -4.56
CA ALA A 74 -18.29 14.05 -3.29
C ALA A 74 -19.01 13.28 -2.17
N ALA A 75 -20.21 12.77 -2.43
CA ALA A 75 -20.97 11.95 -1.49
C ALA A 75 -20.19 10.68 -1.12
N PHE A 76 -19.62 9.98 -2.12
CA PHE A 76 -18.78 8.83 -1.90
C PHE A 76 -17.58 9.16 -1.00
N ALA A 77 -16.85 10.24 -1.29
CA ALA A 77 -15.71 10.65 -0.51
C ALA A 77 -16.08 10.97 0.96
N VAL A 78 -17.19 11.67 1.18
CA VAL A 78 -17.69 12.00 2.52
C VAL A 78 -18.01 10.72 3.30
N VAL A 79 -18.82 9.82 2.73
CA VAL A 79 -19.19 8.56 3.41
C VAL A 79 -17.96 7.71 3.65
N PHE A 80 -17.07 7.61 2.68
CA PHE A 80 -15.84 6.83 2.79
C PHE A 80 -14.96 7.30 3.95
N VAL A 81 -14.73 8.61 4.05
CA VAL A 81 -13.94 9.19 5.15
C VAL A 81 -14.62 8.98 6.51
N LEU A 82 -15.93 9.20 6.60
CA LEU A 82 -16.68 8.97 7.82
C LEU A 82 -16.63 7.50 8.25
N ALA A 83 -16.80 6.57 7.33
CA ALA A 83 -16.69 5.14 7.60
C ALA A 83 -15.28 4.75 8.09
N LEU A 84 -14.22 5.32 7.50
CA LEU A 84 -12.85 5.11 7.98
C LEU A 84 -12.64 5.67 9.39
N LEU A 85 -13.22 6.81 9.74
CA LEU A 85 -13.12 7.38 11.08
C LEU A 85 -13.79 6.47 12.12
N VAL A 86 -15.03 6.03 11.83
CA VAL A 86 -15.76 5.08 12.69
C VAL A 86 -14.99 3.79 12.86
N TRP A 87 -14.50 3.20 11.73
CA TRP A 87 -13.68 2.00 11.77
C TRP A 87 -12.40 2.19 12.56
N GLY A 88 -11.76 3.35 12.46
CA GLY A 88 -10.56 3.70 13.22
C GLY A 88 -10.77 3.62 14.75
N ILE A 89 -11.96 3.97 15.23
CA ILE A 89 -12.31 3.81 16.65
C ILE A 89 -12.40 2.31 17.00
N VAL A 90 -13.09 1.51 16.19
CA VAL A 90 -13.22 0.06 16.38
C VAL A 90 -11.82 -0.60 16.38
N ALA A 91 -10.98 -0.25 15.41
CA ALA A 91 -9.62 -0.78 15.32
C ALA A 91 -8.75 -0.43 16.55
N ARG A 92 -8.93 0.79 17.12
CA ARG A 92 -8.23 1.18 18.36
C ARG A 92 -8.68 0.34 19.55
N LEU A 93 -9.98 0.10 19.70
CA LEU A 93 -10.52 -0.75 20.77
C LEU A 93 -10.00 -2.18 20.67
N MET A 94 -10.01 -2.77 19.48
CA MET A 94 -9.45 -4.11 19.23
C MET A 94 -7.95 -4.17 19.60
N ARG A 95 -7.18 -3.15 19.24
CA ARG A 95 -5.76 -3.07 19.59
C ARG A 95 -5.52 -3.02 21.09
N MET A 96 -6.38 -2.34 21.86
CA MET A 96 -6.28 -2.31 23.31
C MET A 96 -6.45 -3.71 23.90
N LEU A 97 -7.40 -4.49 23.39
CA LEU A 97 -7.64 -5.87 23.84
C LEU A 97 -6.44 -6.78 23.55
N VAL A 98 -5.88 -6.71 22.36
CA VAL A 98 -4.70 -7.52 21.96
C VAL A 98 -3.49 -7.17 22.80
N ARG A 99 -3.26 -5.91 23.11
CA ARG A 99 -2.12 -5.45 23.92
C ARG A 99 -2.22 -5.81 25.39
N ALA A 100 -3.40 -6.12 25.89
CA ALA A 100 -3.60 -6.57 27.26
C ALA A 100 -2.95 -7.94 27.56
N VAL A 101 -2.64 -8.74 26.51
CA VAL A 101 -2.00 -10.06 26.64
C VAL A 101 -0.56 -9.98 26.13
N PRO A 102 0.49 -9.99 27.00
CA PRO A 102 1.88 -9.72 26.59
C PRO A 102 2.42 -10.68 25.53
N LEU A 103 2.12 -11.98 25.64
CA LEU A 103 2.60 -13.01 24.70
C LEU A 103 1.99 -12.81 23.31
N VAL A 104 0.69 -12.52 23.23
CA VAL A 104 -0.02 -12.24 21.97
C VAL A 104 0.52 -10.94 21.37
N SER A 105 0.81 -9.93 22.19
CA SER A 105 1.37 -8.66 21.72
C SER A 105 2.74 -8.82 21.06
N THR A 106 3.62 -9.70 21.55
CA THR A 106 4.94 -9.93 20.94
C THR A 106 4.82 -10.67 19.61
N ALA A 107 4.03 -11.74 19.57
CA ALA A 107 3.76 -12.48 18.33
C ALA A 107 3.10 -11.58 17.27
N ASP A 108 2.12 -10.77 17.68
CA ASP A 108 1.42 -9.81 16.81
C ASP A 108 2.39 -8.81 16.16
N ARG A 109 3.37 -8.29 16.91
CA ARG A 109 4.39 -7.38 16.39
C ARG A 109 5.30 -8.03 15.36
N LEU A 110 5.79 -9.24 15.63
CA LEU A 110 6.63 -9.98 14.69
C LEU A 110 5.88 -10.29 13.39
N MET A 111 4.64 -10.75 13.51
CA MET A 111 3.78 -10.98 12.36
C MET A 111 3.45 -9.68 11.62
N GLY A 112 3.32 -8.57 12.35
CA GLY A 112 3.16 -7.24 11.77
C GLY A 112 4.37 -6.81 10.95
N ALA A 113 5.59 -7.11 11.42
CA ALA A 113 6.81 -6.85 10.65
C ALA A 113 6.86 -7.68 9.36
N ALA A 114 6.48 -8.96 9.42
CA ALA A 114 6.37 -9.83 8.25
C ALA A 114 5.34 -9.30 7.24
N PHE A 115 4.18 -8.85 7.72
CA PHE A 115 3.17 -8.19 6.88
C PHE A 115 3.69 -6.89 6.28
N GLY A 116 4.43 -6.09 7.06
CA GLY A 116 5.10 -4.87 6.59
C GLY A 116 6.09 -5.14 5.46
N LEU A 117 6.80 -6.28 5.52
CA LEU A 117 7.70 -6.72 4.44
C LEU A 117 6.90 -7.09 3.17
N VAL A 118 5.82 -7.87 3.30
CA VAL A 118 4.95 -8.21 2.17
C VAL A 118 4.38 -6.94 1.52
N ARG A 119 3.89 -6.00 2.32
CA ARG A 119 3.42 -4.70 1.84
C ARG A 119 4.51 -3.93 1.10
N ALA A 120 5.74 -3.92 1.63
CA ALA A 120 6.87 -3.26 0.98
C ALA A 120 7.18 -3.87 -0.39
N LEU A 121 7.13 -5.21 -0.51
CA LEU A 121 7.30 -5.90 -1.79
C LEU A 121 6.21 -5.52 -2.80
N VAL A 122 4.96 -5.49 -2.37
CA VAL A 122 3.85 -5.06 -3.23
C VAL A 122 4.04 -3.61 -3.70
N LEU A 123 4.44 -2.71 -2.79
CA LEU A 123 4.73 -1.32 -3.14
C LEU A 123 5.91 -1.20 -4.10
N LEU A 124 6.97 -1.99 -3.89
CA LEU A 124 8.12 -2.03 -4.78
C LEU A 124 7.72 -2.45 -6.20
N LEU A 125 6.93 -3.51 -6.33
CA LEU A 125 6.41 -3.97 -7.61
C LEU A 125 5.48 -2.94 -8.27
N ALA A 126 4.61 -2.30 -7.50
CA ALA A 126 3.74 -1.23 -7.98
C ALA A 126 4.53 -0.03 -8.50
N ILE A 127 5.54 0.43 -7.74
CA ILE A 127 6.44 1.53 -8.17
C ILE A 127 7.18 1.13 -9.44
N SER A 128 7.73 -0.08 -9.49
CA SER A 128 8.47 -0.56 -10.69
C SER A 128 7.57 -0.62 -11.92
N THR A 129 6.32 -1.06 -11.75
CA THR A 129 5.32 -1.05 -12.84
C THR A 129 5.01 0.38 -13.29
N LEU A 130 4.76 1.30 -12.35
CA LEU A 130 4.49 2.71 -12.67
C LEU A 130 5.68 3.36 -13.38
N VAL A 131 6.90 3.16 -12.90
CA VAL A 131 8.11 3.67 -13.55
C VAL A 131 8.26 3.05 -14.95
N GLY A 132 7.95 1.78 -15.11
CA GLY A 132 7.95 1.08 -16.40
C GLY A 132 7.01 1.70 -17.45
N LEU A 133 5.92 2.31 -17.00
CA LEU A 133 4.95 3.02 -17.87
C LEU A 133 5.36 4.47 -18.18
N THR A 134 6.46 4.96 -17.61
CA THR A 134 6.94 6.33 -17.78
C THR A 134 8.33 6.36 -18.43
N PRO A 135 8.76 7.49 -19.03
CA PRO A 135 10.12 7.65 -19.53
C PRO A 135 11.20 7.52 -18.44
N LEU A 136 10.82 7.54 -17.17
CA LEU A 136 11.75 7.39 -16.02
C LEU A 136 12.48 6.05 -16.01
N ILE A 137 11.95 5.00 -16.66
CA ILE A 137 12.61 3.71 -16.80
C ILE A 137 13.97 3.84 -17.49
N LYS A 138 14.15 4.85 -18.38
CA LYS A 138 15.37 5.12 -19.10
C LYS A 138 16.36 5.99 -18.32
N SER A 139 15.97 6.47 -17.14
CA SER A 139 16.87 7.29 -16.32
C SER A 139 18.05 6.44 -15.82
N GLN A 140 19.23 7.03 -15.84
CA GLN A 140 20.45 6.38 -15.36
C GLN A 140 20.33 5.94 -13.91
N ALA A 141 19.69 6.75 -13.06
CA ALA A 141 19.47 6.45 -11.64
C ALA A 141 18.60 5.19 -11.43
N TRP A 142 17.59 4.97 -12.27
CA TRP A 142 16.75 3.78 -12.20
C TRP A 142 17.47 2.53 -12.69
N GLN A 143 18.18 2.64 -13.82
CA GLN A 143 18.89 1.52 -14.43
C GLN A 143 20.09 1.04 -13.61
N GLN A 144 20.70 1.92 -12.82
CA GLN A 144 21.80 1.58 -11.91
C GLN A 144 21.32 1.02 -10.56
N SER A 145 20.01 1.16 -10.24
CA SER A 145 19.45 0.64 -9.00
C SER A 145 19.35 -0.89 -9.03
N ARG A 146 20.00 -1.55 -8.07
CA ARG A 146 19.95 -3.02 -7.90
C ARG A 146 18.56 -3.51 -7.57
N LEU A 147 17.83 -2.79 -6.70
CA LEU A 147 16.47 -3.13 -6.33
C LEU A 147 15.48 -2.96 -7.48
N ALA A 148 15.66 -1.94 -8.32
CA ALA A 148 14.86 -1.75 -9.52
C ALA A 148 15.07 -2.88 -10.53
N VAL A 149 16.33 -3.29 -10.78
CA VAL A 149 16.66 -4.41 -11.65
C VAL A 149 16.06 -5.71 -11.09
N TRP A 150 16.22 -5.97 -9.80
CA TRP A 150 15.66 -7.16 -9.14
C TRP A 150 14.14 -7.19 -9.21
N SER A 151 13.47 -6.08 -8.96
CA SER A 151 12.00 -5.98 -9.05
C SER A 151 11.48 -6.19 -10.47
N ASN A 152 12.19 -5.66 -11.49
CA ASN A 152 11.87 -5.92 -12.89
C ASN A 152 12.04 -7.40 -13.25
N GLY A 153 13.07 -8.06 -12.71
CA GLY A 153 13.26 -9.51 -12.87
C GLY A 153 12.09 -10.32 -12.26
N LEU A 154 11.61 -9.93 -11.09
CA LEU A 154 10.42 -10.54 -10.48
C LEU A 154 9.17 -10.34 -11.35
N LEU A 155 8.94 -9.11 -11.85
CA LEU A 155 7.81 -8.81 -12.74
C LEU A 155 7.87 -9.67 -14.02
N GLN A 156 9.07 -9.85 -14.58
CA GLN A 156 9.26 -10.72 -15.75
C GLN A 156 9.00 -12.20 -15.41
N GLY A 157 9.44 -12.68 -14.25
CA GLY A 157 9.16 -14.04 -13.78
C GLY A 157 7.65 -14.30 -13.56
N MET A 158 6.91 -13.28 -13.13
CA MET A 158 5.46 -13.34 -12.95
C MET A 158 4.69 -13.35 -14.30
N LYS A 159 5.31 -13.02 -15.43
CA LYS A 159 4.67 -13.09 -16.76
C LYS A 159 4.10 -14.47 -17.07
N HIS A 160 4.66 -15.53 -16.51
CA HIS A 160 4.19 -16.91 -16.73
C HIS A 160 2.95 -17.26 -15.91
N VAL A 161 2.60 -16.45 -14.90
CA VAL A 161 1.50 -16.71 -13.95
C VAL A 161 0.30 -15.79 -14.21
N LEU A 162 0.51 -14.65 -14.85
CA LEU A 162 -0.52 -13.66 -15.11
C LEU A 162 -1.21 -13.89 -16.46
N PRO A 163 -2.52 -13.55 -16.61
CA PRO A 163 -3.22 -13.63 -17.89
C PRO A 163 -2.61 -12.75 -18.97
N ALA A 164 -2.68 -13.20 -20.24
CA ALA A 164 -2.05 -12.55 -21.39
C ALA A 164 -2.45 -11.07 -21.61
N ASP A 165 -3.61 -10.64 -21.15
CA ASP A 165 -4.10 -9.28 -21.28
C ASP A 165 -3.33 -8.26 -20.43
N PHE A 166 -2.66 -8.71 -19.35
CA PHE A 166 -1.81 -7.86 -18.51
C PHE A 166 -0.45 -7.56 -19.15
N TYR A 167 0.07 -8.43 -20.03
CA TYR A 167 1.41 -8.27 -20.60
C TYR A 167 1.54 -7.13 -21.61
N ARG A 168 0.46 -6.73 -22.22
CA ARG A 168 0.46 -5.65 -23.23
C ARG A 168 0.93 -4.31 -22.69
N HIS A 169 0.95 -4.15 -21.38
CA HIS A 169 1.28 -2.90 -20.69
C HIS A 169 2.63 -2.94 -19.96
N PHE A 170 3.34 -4.07 -19.99
CA PHE A 170 4.69 -4.16 -19.41
C PHE A 170 5.76 -3.84 -20.46
N PRO A 171 6.72 -2.94 -20.15
CA PRO A 171 7.83 -2.69 -21.05
C PRO A 171 8.67 -3.95 -21.26
N ALA A 172 9.15 -4.12 -22.50
CA ALA A 172 10.03 -5.22 -22.91
C ALA A 172 11.40 -5.10 -22.27
#